data_0f967d370c6519b69fb1c0744db56a1b
#
_entry.id   0f967d370c6519b69fb1c0744db56a1b
#
_cell.length_a   1.000
_cell.length_b   1.000
_cell.length_c   1.000
_cell.angle_alpha   90.00
_cell.angle_beta   90.00
_cell.angle_gamma   90.00
#
_symmetry.space_group_name_H-M   'P 1'
#
loop_
_entity.id
_entity.type
_entity.pdbx_description
1 polymer ?
#
loop_
_entity_poly.entity_id
_entity_poly.type
_entity_poly.pdbx_seq_one_letter_code
_entity_poly.pdbx_strand_id
1 'polypeptide(L)'
;MKNKHILFGICGSFCNHQAILKQLKKLCMDNDVQVIVSENVYTCDTRFFKHDEFLKTLETISSHKVWHTIIEAEAIGPSNQQDIMVIAPMSATVAAKLANGIYDHPITLAAKAMLRNGKNIVFGIATNDGLGIS
;
A
#
# COMPACT_ATOMS: atom_id res chain seq x y z
N MET A 1 -13.21 10.91 3.91
CA MET A 1 -13.50 9.51 3.56
C MET A 1 -13.95 8.79 4.80
N LYS A 2 -15.15 8.23 4.80
CA LYS A 2 -15.75 7.58 5.98
C LYS A 2 -16.51 6.31 5.57
N ASN A 3 -16.46 5.32 6.44
CA ASN A 3 -17.19 4.05 6.29
C ASN A 3 -16.88 3.32 4.98
N LYS A 4 -15.60 3.36 4.57
CA LYS A 4 -15.10 2.69 3.36
C LYS A 4 -14.18 1.54 3.71
N HIS A 5 -14.09 0.58 2.81
CA HIS A 5 -13.04 -0.43 2.81
C HIS A 5 -11.90 0.07 1.95
N ILE A 6 -10.77 0.37 2.58
CA ILE A 6 -9.60 0.95 1.92
C ILE A 6 -8.49 -0.09 1.85
N LEU A 7 -7.96 -0.31 0.65
CA LEU A 7 -6.74 -1.09 0.45
C LEU A 7 -5.55 -0.12 0.45
N PHE A 8 -4.69 -0.22 1.43
CA PHE A 8 -3.57 0.71 1.62
C PHE A 8 -2.25 0.01 1.26
N GLY A 9 -1.68 0.37 0.13
CA GLY A 9 -0.43 -0.19 -0.38
C GLY A 9 0.78 0.62 0.04
N ILE A 10 1.79 -0.04 0.60
CA ILE A 10 3.03 0.60 1.05
C ILE A 10 4.20 -0.01 0.30
N CYS A 11 4.91 0.81 -0.46
CA CYS A 11 6.11 0.42 -1.19
C CYS A 11 7.38 0.81 -0.44
N GLY A 12 8.54 0.50 -1.02
CA GLY A 12 9.83 0.56 -0.36
C GLY A 12 10.49 1.93 -0.20
N SER A 13 9.75 3.03 -0.17
CA SER A 13 10.31 4.36 0.10
C SER A 13 10.38 4.60 1.61
N PHE A 14 11.39 4.06 2.25
CA PHE A 14 11.42 3.90 3.70
C PHE A 14 11.45 5.20 4.51
N CYS A 15 12.02 6.27 3.95
CA CYS A 15 12.15 7.54 4.68
C CYS A 15 10.80 8.23 4.98
N ASN A 16 9.74 7.84 4.30
CA ASN A 16 8.41 8.43 4.46
C ASN A 16 7.47 7.62 5.35
N HIS A 17 7.93 6.50 5.91
CA HIS A 17 7.05 5.57 6.62
C HIS A 17 6.41 6.18 7.87
N GLN A 18 7.10 7.06 8.60
CA GLN A 18 6.49 7.69 9.77
C GLN A 18 5.32 8.59 9.41
N ALA A 19 5.46 9.38 8.34
CA ALA A 19 4.37 10.21 7.85
C ALA A 19 3.20 9.34 7.39
N ILE A 20 3.49 8.22 6.73
CA ILE A 20 2.49 7.27 6.28
C ILE A 20 1.74 6.65 7.46
N LEU A 21 2.42 6.31 8.55
CA LEU A 21 1.77 5.77 9.74
C LEU A 21 0.75 6.75 10.32
N LYS A 22 1.05 8.05 10.30
CA LYS A 22 0.11 9.09 10.74
C LYS A 22 -1.14 9.12 9.85
N GLN A 23 -0.95 9.05 8.54
CA GLN A 23 -2.06 9.02 7.59
C GLN A 23 -2.91 7.76 7.78
N LEU A 24 -2.26 6.61 7.96
CA LEU A 24 -2.95 5.35 8.18
C LEU A 24 -3.81 5.40 9.46
N LYS A 25 -3.29 5.94 10.53
CA LYS A 25 -4.05 6.12 11.78
C LYS A 25 -5.31 6.94 11.56
N LYS A 26 -5.21 8.04 10.82
CA LYS A 26 -6.36 8.89 10.51
C LYS A 26 -7.41 8.14 9.70
N LEU A 27 -6.99 7.39 8.68
CA LEU A 27 -7.92 6.62 7.85
C LEU A 27 -8.61 5.53 8.66
N CYS A 28 -7.90 4.85 9.55
CA CYS A 28 -8.44 3.78 10.36
C CYS A 28 -9.47 4.24 11.41
N MET A 29 -9.50 5.54 11.73
CA MET A 29 -10.50 6.09 12.65
C MET A 29 -11.92 5.97 12.08
N ASP A 30 -12.08 6.10 10.77
CA ASP A 30 -13.38 6.17 10.12
C ASP A 30 -13.63 5.06 9.09
N ASN A 31 -12.63 4.23 8.82
CA ASN A 31 -12.68 3.25 7.73
C ASN A 31 -12.09 1.91 8.16
N ASP A 32 -12.44 0.87 7.43
CA ASP A 32 -11.82 -0.45 7.54
C ASP A 32 -10.67 -0.51 6.53
N VAL A 33 -9.44 -0.60 7.02
CA VAL A 33 -8.24 -0.52 6.19
C VAL A 33 -7.50 -1.85 6.19
N GLN A 34 -7.27 -2.38 5.00
CA GLN A 34 -6.40 -3.53 4.77
C GLN A 34 -5.07 -3.04 4.19
N VAL A 35 -3.97 -3.33 4.85
CA VAL A 35 -2.64 -2.96 4.38
C VAL A 35 -2.06 -4.08 3.52
N ILE A 36 -1.48 -3.70 2.38
CA ILE A 36 -0.68 -4.59 1.53
C ILE A 36 0.67 -3.92 1.30
N VAL A 37 1.75 -4.68 1.46
CA VAL A 37 3.11 -4.13 1.39
C VAL A 37 3.91 -4.80 0.28
N SER A 38 4.93 -4.09 -0.20
CA SER A 38 5.91 -4.67 -1.11
C SER A 38 6.78 -5.70 -0.39
N GLU A 39 7.42 -6.58 -1.15
CA GLU A 39 8.32 -7.58 -0.60
C GLU A 39 9.45 -6.93 0.22
N ASN A 40 10.01 -5.83 -0.28
CA ASN A 40 11.07 -5.12 0.43
C ASN A 40 10.61 -4.58 1.79
N VAL A 41 9.40 -4.06 1.88
CA VAL A 41 8.83 -3.60 3.14
C VAL A 41 8.63 -4.76 4.10
N TYR A 42 8.23 -5.92 3.58
CA TYR A 42 7.98 -7.09 4.42
C TYR A 42 9.25 -7.75 4.94
N THR A 43 10.36 -7.69 4.21
CA THR A 43 11.57 -8.48 4.53
C THR A 43 12.78 -7.65 4.93
N CYS A 44 12.88 -6.36 4.58
CA CYS A 44 14.10 -5.58 4.74
C CYS A 44 14.10 -4.70 5.98
N ASP A 45 15.14 -4.84 6.79
CA ASP A 45 15.42 -3.91 7.88
C ASP A 45 16.10 -2.66 7.31
N THR A 46 15.79 -1.51 7.89
CA THR A 46 16.44 -0.25 7.56
C THR A 46 16.92 0.44 8.83
N ARG A 47 17.69 1.52 8.69
CA ARG A 47 18.08 2.36 9.82
C ARG A 47 16.89 3.07 10.48
N PHE A 48 15.74 3.11 9.81
CA PHE A 48 14.54 3.77 10.32
C PHE A 48 13.60 2.80 11.04
N PHE A 49 13.51 1.56 10.54
CA PHE A 49 12.64 0.53 11.08
C PHE A 49 13.22 -0.86 10.88
N LYS A 50 12.98 -1.73 11.83
CA LYS A 50 13.07 -3.17 11.60
C LYS A 50 11.75 -3.64 11.00
N HIS A 51 11.82 -4.55 10.01
CA HIS A 51 10.61 -4.98 9.29
C HIS A 51 9.54 -5.56 10.21
N ASP A 52 9.88 -6.42 11.17
CA ASP A 52 8.91 -7.02 12.09
C ASP A 52 8.26 -5.99 13.01
N GLU A 53 8.99 -4.99 13.48
CA GLU A 53 8.41 -3.90 14.28
C GLU A 53 7.46 -3.05 13.45
N PHE A 54 7.84 -2.76 12.22
CA PHE A 54 7.02 -1.97 11.32
C PHE A 54 5.72 -2.71 10.96
N LEU A 55 5.83 -4.00 10.63
CA LEU A 55 4.66 -4.83 10.31
C LEU A 55 3.72 -4.95 11.50
N LYS A 56 4.26 -5.15 12.71
CA LYS A 56 3.46 -5.17 13.93
C LYS A 56 2.70 -3.85 14.14
N THR A 57 3.35 -2.74 13.90
CA THR A 57 2.73 -1.42 14.00
C THR A 57 1.58 -1.28 13.01
N LEU A 58 1.78 -1.70 11.77
CA LEU A 58 0.73 -1.68 10.74
C LEU A 58 -0.46 -2.56 11.15
N GLU A 59 -0.19 -3.74 11.67
CA GLU A 59 -1.25 -4.67 12.09
C GLU A 59 -2.02 -4.16 13.30
N THR A 60 -1.33 -3.51 14.23
CA THR A 60 -1.98 -2.89 15.40
C THR A 60 -2.89 -1.75 14.98
N ILE A 61 -2.43 -0.88 14.07
CA ILE A 61 -3.21 0.27 13.61
C ILE A 61 -4.42 -0.18 12.79
N SER A 62 -4.24 -1.12 11.88
CA SER A 62 -5.29 -1.55 10.94
C SER A 62 -6.21 -2.63 11.51
N SER A 63 -5.81 -3.32 12.57
CA SER A 63 -6.51 -4.48 13.16
C SER A 63 -6.62 -5.68 12.22
N HIS A 64 -5.76 -5.75 11.21
CA HIS A 64 -5.69 -6.84 10.24
C HIS A 64 -4.27 -7.28 10.01
N LYS A 65 -4.07 -8.54 9.65
CA LYS A 65 -2.75 -9.01 9.17
C LYS A 65 -2.39 -8.29 7.88
N VAL A 66 -1.12 -7.93 7.77
CA VAL A 66 -0.59 -7.30 6.56
C VAL A 66 -0.51 -8.33 5.43
N TRP A 67 -1.03 -7.97 4.26
CA TRP A 67 -0.87 -8.77 3.04
C TRP A 67 0.44 -8.43 2.36
N HIS A 68 1.11 -9.44 1.80
CA HIS A 68 2.41 -9.25 1.14
C HIS A 68 2.66 -10.20 -0.03
N THR A 69 1.70 -11.04 -0.39
CA THR A 69 1.90 -12.08 -1.41
C THR A 69 1.04 -11.84 -2.65
N ILE A 70 1.48 -12.45 -3.75
CA ILE A 70 0.72 -12.47 -5.01
C ILE A 70 -0.64 -13.17 -4.80
N ILE A 71 -0.68 -14.23 -4.01
CA ILE A 71 -1.90 -14.98 -3.75
C ILE A 71 -2.94 -14.10 -3.04
N GLU A 72 -2.52 -13.35 -2.04
CA GLU A 72 -3.41 -12.41 -1.35
C GLU A 72 -3.91 -11.33 -2.29
N ALA A 73 -3.02 -10.78 -3.13
CA ALA A 73 -3.39 -9.77 -4.11
C ALA A 73 -4.38 -10.29 -5.15
N GLU A 74 -4.23 -11.54 -5.60
CA GLU A 74 -5.15 -12.14 -6.56
C GLU A 74 -6.58 -12.25 -6.05
N ALA A 75 -6.78 -12.42 -4.76
CA ALA A 75 -8.10 -12.55 -4.16
C ALA A 75 -8.88 -11.23 -4.13
N ILE A 76 -8.22 -10.09 -4.30
CA ILE A 76 -8.84 -8.76 -4.23
C ILE A 76 -9.90 -8.59 -5.32
N GLY A 77 -9.60 -9.00 -6.54
CA GLY A 77 -10.52 -8.87 -7.68
C GLY A 77 -11.82 -9.65 -7.47
N PRO A 78 -11.77 -10.99 -7.30
CA PRO A 78 -12.97 -11.80 -7.10
C PRO A 78 -13.78 -11.44 -5.87
N SER A 79 -13.14 -11.06 -4.75
CA SER A 79 -13.85 -10.71 -3.52
C SER A 79 -14.57 -9.37 -3.64
N ASN A 80 -14.02 -8.44 -4.40
CA ASN A 80 -14.58 -7.11 -4.66
C ASN A 80 -15.01 -6.37 -3.38
N GLN A 81 -14.24 -6.50 -2.31
CA GLN A 81 -14.58 -5.93 -1.00
C GLN A 81 -14.01 -4.53 -0.78
N GLN A 82 -12.98 -4.15 -1.55
CA GLN A 82 -12.30 -2.87 -1.37
C GLN A 82 -12.99 -1.78 -2.20
N ASP A 83 -13.22 -0.63 -1.57
CA ASP A 83 -13.88 0.50 -2.24
C ASP A 83 -12.90 1.41 -2.98
N ILE A 84 -11.70 1.57 -2.42
CA ILE A 84 -10.66 2.44 -2.97
C ILE A 84 -9.30 1.90 -2.57
N MET A 85 -8.29 2.14 -3.40
CA MET A 85 -6.89 1.83 -3.08
C MET A 85 -6.09 3.11 -2.92
N VAL A 86 -5.27 3.17 -1.88
CA VAL A 86 -4.27 4.23 -1.67
C VAL A 86 -2.90 3.56 -1.73
N ILE A 87 -2.00 4.06 -2.55
CA ILE A 87 -0.60 3.61 -2.59
C ILE A 87 0.28 4.75 -2.11
N ALA A 88 0.83 4.60 -0.92
CA ALA A 88 1.66 5.65 -0.31
C ALA A 88 2.63 5.04 0.71
N PRO A 89 3.93 5.27 0.62
CA PRO A 89 4.57 5.90 -0.52
C PRO A 89 4.59 4.96 -1.73
N MET A 90 4.53 5.53 -2.93
CA MET A 90 4.66 4.78 -4.17
C MET A 90 6.07 4.94 -4.71
N SER A 91 6.79 3.83 -4.87
CA SER A 91 8.14 3.86 -5.43
C SER A 91 8.10 4.09 -6.94
N ALA A 92 9.20 4.65 -7.47
CA ALA A 92 9.34 4.84 -8.92
C ALA A 92 9.24 3.51 -9.68
N THR A 93 9.77 2.44 -9.12
CA THR A 93 9.70 1.10 -9.72
C THR A 93 8.26 0.63 -9.86
N VAL A 94 7.44 0.77 -8.83
CA VAL A 94 6.03 0.39 -8.89
C VAL A 94 5.28 1.26 -9.89
N ALA A 95 5.54 2.58 -9.90
CA ALA A 95 4.93 3.49 -10.86
C ALA A 95 5.26 3.08 -12.30
N ALA A 96 6.52 2.76 -12.59
CA ALA A 96 6.96 2.33 -13.91
C ALA A 96 6.31 1.00 -14.32
N LYS A 97 6.20 0.04 -13.41
CA LYS A 97 5.53 -1.23 -13.69
C LYS A 97 4.06 -1.03 -14.02
N LEU A 98 3.35 -0.23 -13.25
CA LEU A 98 1.93 0.07 -13.51
C LEU A 98 1.76 0.74 -14.87
N ALA A 99 2.60 1.72 -15.19
CA ALA A 99 2.55 2.43 -16.46
C ALA A 99 2.79 1.51 -17.67
N ASN A 100 3.55 0.43 -17.48
CA ASN A 100 3.89 -0.52 -18.54
C ASN A 100 3.09 -1.83 -18.48
N GLY A 101 2.09 -1.91 -17.62
CA GLY A 101 1.24 -3.10 -17.51
C GLY A 101 1.95 -4.32 -16.94
N ILE A 102 2.95 -4.12 -16.08
CA ILE A 102 3.70 -5.20 -15.43
C ILE A 102 3.13 -5.46 -14.05
N TYR A 103 2.60 -6.66 -13.82
CA TYR A 103 1.86 -7.01 -12.60
C TYR A 103 2.47 -8.19 -11.85
N ASP A 104 3.80 -8.21 -11.76
CA ASP A 104 4.57 -9.29 -11.11
C ASP A 104 4.86 -9.04 -9.61
N HIS A 105 4.16 -8.10 -9.00
CA HIS A 105 4.40 -7.60 -7.65
C HIS A 105 3.08 -7.48 -6.91
N PRO A 106 3.00 -7.75 -5.59
CA PRO A 106 1.73 -7.70 -4.87
C PRO A 106 0.98 -6.38 -5.03
N ILE A 107 1.68 -5.25 -4.96
CA ILE A 107 1.06 -3.92 -5.09
C ILE A 107 0.53 -3.71 -6.52
N THR A 108 1.30 -4.03 -7.54
CA THR A 108 0.88 -3.83 -8.93
C THR A 108 -0.28 -4.76 -9.29
N LEU A 109 -0.26 -6.00 -8.81
CA LEU A 109 -1.35 -6.93 -9.03
C LEU A 109 -2.63 -6.51 -8.32
N ALA A 110 -2.51 -6.00 -7.09
CA ALA A 110 -3.63 -5.43 -6.35
C ALA A 110 -4.23 -4.23 -7.07
N ALA A 111 -3.39 -3.33 -7.59
CA ALA A 111 -3.84 -2.18 -8.37
C ALA A 111 -4.59 -2.61 -9.63
N LYS A 112 -4.08 -3.61 -10.35
CA LYS A 112 -4.77 -4.18 -11.51
C LYS A 112 -6.17 -4.68 -11.14
N ALA A 113 -6.27 -5.43 -10.04
CA ALA A 113 -7.55 -5.96 -9.57
C ALA A 113 -8.55 -4.84 -9.27
N MET A 114 -8.10 -3.78 -8.61
CA MET A 114 -8.94 -2.61 -8.31
C MET A 114 -9.43 -1.93 -9.59
N LEU A 115 -8.53 -1.70 -10.56
CA LEU A 115 -8.89 -1.07 -11.83
C LEU A 115 -9.89 -1.92 -12.61
N ARG A 116 -9.72 -3.24 -12.63
CA ARG A 116 -10.66 -4.14 -13.29
C ARG A 116 -12.05 -4.10 -12.66
N ASN A 117 -12.12 -3.84 -11.37
CA ASN A 117 -13.40 -3.67 -10.66
C ASN A 117 -13.97 -2.26 -10.76
N GLY A 118 -13.35 -1.37 -11.55
CA GLY A 118 -13.80 0.01 -11.71
C GLY A 118 -13.56 0.88 -10.48
N LYS A 119 -12.63 0.51 -9.63
CA LYS A 119 -12.34 1.26 -8.39
C LYS A 119 -11.24 2.29 -8.63
N ASN A 120 -11.26 3.34 -7.82
CA ASN A 120 -10.27 4.41 -7.88
C ASN A 120 -9.00 4.04 -7.12
N ILE A 121 -7.87 4.56 -7.61
CA ILE A 121 -6.56 4.45 -6.94
C ILE A 121 -6.00 5.85 -6.74
N VAL A 122 -5.56 6.14 -5.52
CA VAL A 122 -4.90 7.40 -5.16
C VAL A 122 -3.42 7.10 -4.90
N PHE A 123 -2.53 7.92 -5.47
CA PHE A 123 -1.09 7.72 -5.35
C PHE A 123 -0.43 8.81 -4.51
N GLY A 124 0.50 8.40 -3.64
CA GLY A 124 1.45 9.30 -3.00
C GLY A 124 2.85 8.95 -3.50
N ILE A 125 3.40 9.75 -4.41
CA ILE A 125 4.73 9.52 -4.98
C ILE A 125 5.79 10.10 -4.06
N ALA A 126 6.79 9.28 -3.71
CA ALA A 126 7.94 9.70 -2.95
C ALA A 126 9.19 9.63 -3.83
N THR A 127 9.88 10.75 -3.98
CA THR A 127 11.16 10.83 -4.69
C THR A 127 12.17 11.58 -3.83
N ASN A 128 13.45 11.23 -3.99
CA ASN A 128 14.53 11.89 -3.23
C ASN A 128 14.94 13.24 -3.84
N ASP A 129 14.49 13.54 -5.04
CA ASP A 129 14.83 14.76 -5.78
C ASP A 129 13.73 15.81 -5.78
N GLY A 130 12.64 15.55 -5.08
CA GLY A 130 11.53 16.48 -4.96
C GLY A 130 10.57 16.50 -6.15
N LEU A 131 10.73 15.64 -7.12
CA LEU A 131 9.84 15.60 -8.28
C LEU A 131 8.39 15.26 -7.94
N GLY A 132 8.16 14.61 -6.83
CA GLY A 132 6.82 14.26 -6.38
C GLY A 132 6.11 15.31 -5.53
N ILE A 133 6.71 16.47 -5.33
CA ILE A 133 6.19 17.48 -4.41
C ILE A 133 5.24 18.46 -5.10
N SER A 134 5.29 18.57 -6.37
CA SER A 134 4.51 19.54 -7.15
C SER A 134 3.00 19.48 -6.94
#